data_1d354f7648c35ed824ae58f65487feaa
#
_entry.id   1d354f7648c35ed824ae58f65487feaa
#
_cell.length_a   1.000
_cell.length_b   1.000
_cell.length_c   1.000
_cell.angle_alpha   90.00
_cell.angle_beta   90.00
_cell.angle_gamma   90.00
#
_symmetry.space_group_name_H-M   'P 1'
#
loop_
_entity.id
_entity.type
_entity.pdbx_description
1 polymer ?
#
loop_
_entity_poly.entity_id
_entity_poly.type
_entity_poly.pdbx_seq_one_letter_code
_entity_poly.pdbx_strand_id
1 'polypeptide(L)'
;MTHCAPLIGDLHQRSPIFFAAALSRWARAACAALLPVLVAGCVTLTAEPRALLQQSDGTVQVQSLACARTVSLAAATRTTPRATGLDPATIRILTWNIHKQGDRGWQDDLQTFAADSDLLLLQETVLDGTLQQMIDAAGMRWVMASSFIYENIDTGVLTASRIEPVASCTQRIVEPLLRLPKSAVISWFPLRGEATTLAVVNVHAINFSLSLGAYRAQFDAVVDALSQHEGPIVFAGDLNTWTTNRIAVVDAAAHRLGLTEIAFTDDRRRLFFGHQLDHIYTRGLDVVASSAIAVTSSDHNPVMATLRLTR
;
A
#
# COMPACT_ATOMS: atom_id res chain seq x y z
N MET A 1 7.38 3.32 31.98
CA MET A 1 7.06 4.06 30.75
C MET A 1 8.38 4.39 30.08
N THR A 2 8.84 3.55 29.19
CA THR A 2 10.11 3.72 28.44
C THR A 2 9.77 4.54 27.20
N HIS A 3 10.21 5.77 27.13
CA HIS A 3 10.07 6.60 25.94
C HIS A 3 10.98 6.04 24.82
N CYS A 4 10.40 5.54 23.73
CA CYS A 4 11.12 5.34 22.47
C CYS A 4 11.46 6.71 21.90
N ALA A 5 12.73 7.04 21.80
CA ALA A 5 13.17 8.25 21.10
C ALA A 5 12.96 8.07 19.58
N PRO A 6 12.54 9.10 18.83
CA PRO A 6 12.37 9.01 17.39
C PRO A 6 13.72 8.85 16.72
N LEU A 7 14.00 7.66 16.19
CA LEU A 7 15.22 7.32 15.44
C LEU A 7 15.03 7.48 13.94
N ILE A 8 14.32 8.50 13.49
CA ILE A 8 14.23 8.87 12.07
C ILE A 8 14.20 10.40 11.98
N GLY A 9 15.37 10.98 12.08
CA GLY A 9 15.60 12.39 11.82
C GLY A 9 17.09 12.68 11.85
N ASP A 10 17.65 13.15 10.72
CA ASP A 10 19.01 13.67 10.53
C ASP A 10 20.15 12.66 10.33
N LEU A 11 20.21 12.09 9.14
CA LEU A 11 21.44 11.61 8.51
C LEU A 11 21.76 12.38 7.21
N HIS A 12 21.62 13.70 7.21
CA HIS A 12 22.22 14.51 6.14
C HIS A 12 22.91 15.74 6.70
N GLN A 13 24.22 15.80 6.42
CA GLN A 13 25.24 16.83 6.64
C GLN A 13 26.04 16.72 7.94
N ARG A 14 27.23 16.10 7.83
CA ARG A 14 28.52 16.66 8.25
C ARG A 14 29.67 15.77 7.75
N SER A 15 30.57 16.39 6.97
CA SER A 15 31.83 15.83 6.49
C SER A 15 32.78 15.39 7.62
N PRO A 16 33.64 14.40 7.37
CA PRO A 16 34.47 13.81 8.43
C PRO A 16 35.70 14.65 8.74
N ILE A 17 35.87 15.00 10.00
CA ILE A 17 37.17 15.35 10.53
C ILE A 17 37.65 14.13 11.33
N PHE A 18 38.84 13.63 10.90
CA PHE A 18 39.56 12.52 11.50
C PHE A 18 39.81 12.70 12.98
N PHE A 19 39.34 11.76 13.80
CA PHE A 19 39.99 11.38 15.05
C PHE A 19 39.93 9.85 15.19
N ALA A 20 41.04 9.20 14.90
CA ALA A 20 41.25 7.79 15.16
C ALA A 20 41.48 7.59 16.67
N ALA A 21 40.46 7.14 17.39
CA ALA A 21 40.61 6.53 18.70
C ALA A 21 40.26 5.04 18.58
N ALA A 22 41.28 4.22 18.84
CA ALA A 22 41.16 2.75 18.83
C ALA A 22 40.23 2.27 19.96
N LEU A 23 38.95 2.11 19.65
CA LEU A 23 38.04 1.35 20.49
C LEU A 23 38.28 -0.16 20.28
N SER A 24 38.46 -0.91 21.36
CA SER A 24 38.76 -2.33 21.33
C SER A 24 37.68 -3.11 20.55
N ARG A 25 38.07 -4.18 19.86
CA ARG A 25 37.19 -5.05 19.04
C ARG A 25 35.97 -5.56 19.81
N TRP A 26 36.06 -5.66 21.13
CA TRP A 26 34.98 -6.11 22.03
C TRP A 26 33.87 -5.06 22.23
N ALA A 27 34.21 -3.78 22.27
CA ALA A 27 33.20 -2.71 22.40
C ALA A 27 32.35 -2.56 21.10
N ARG A 28 32.93 -2.83 19.94
CA ARG A 28 32.21 -2.81 18.64
C ARG A 28 31.27 -4.00 18.48
N ALA A 29 31.64 -5.18 19.00
CA ALA A 29 30.76 -6.36 18.98
C ALA A 29 29.58 -6.22 19.94
N ALA A 30 29.80 -5.59 21.12
CA ALA A 30 28.73 -5.35 22.08
C ALA A 30 27.71 -4.29 21.59
N CYS A 31 28.14 -3.21 20.92
CA CYS A 31 27.23 -2.23 20.32
C CYS A 31 26.43 -2.81 19.14
N ALA A 32 27.05 -3.65 18.31
CA ALA A 32 26.35 -4.28 17.19
C ALA A 32 25.33 -5.34 17.63
N ALA A 33 25.53 -5.98 18.79
CA ALA A 33 24.59 -6.96 19.34
C ALA A 33 23.42 -6.32 20.14
N LEU A 34 23.59 -5.10 20.64
CA LEU A 34 22.56 -4.39 21.43
C LEU A 34 21.59 -3.60 20.54
N LEU A 35 21.99 -3.16 19.33
CA LEU A 35 21.11 -2.45 18.41
C LEU A 35 19.83 -3.22 18.05
N PRO A 36 19.84 -4.50 17.70
CA PRO A 36 18.62 -5.22 17.36
C PRO A 36 17.68 -5.48 18.57
N VAL A 37 18.20 -5.47 19.80
CA VAL A 37 17.39 -5.68 21.01
C VAL A 37 16.59 -4.45 21.41
N LEU A 38 17.09 -3.23 21.14
CA LEU A 38 16.40 -1.98 21.46
C LEU A 38 15.26 -1.65 20.50
N VAL A 39 15.33 -2.11 19.25
CA VAL A 39 14.27 -1.92 18.25
C VAL A 39 13.15 -2.95 18.43
N ALA A 40 13.44 -4.12 18.97
CA ALA A 40 12.47 -5.21 19.17
C ALA A 40 11.35 -4.87 20.18
N GLY A 41 11.55 -3.90 21.08
CA GLY A 41 10.56 -3.52 22.09
C GLY A 41 9.40 -2.68 21.58
N CYS A 42 9.52 -2.06 20.42
CA CYS A 42 8.50 -1.14 19.89
C CYS A 42 7.65 -1.74 18.76
N VAL A 43 8.07 -2.88 18.19
CA VAL A 43 7.36 -3.57 17.10
C VAL A 43 6.72 -4.85 17.59
N THR A 44 5.40 -4.97 17.42
CA THR A 44 4.65 -6.20 17.70
C THR A 44 4.21 -6.83 16.39
N LEU A 45 4.55 -8.12 16.20
CA LEU A 45 4.07 -8.94 15.10
C LEU A 45 2.92 -9.80 15.61
N THR A 46 1.74 -9.64 15.02
CA THR A 46 0.60 -10.52 15.33
C THR A 46 0.78 -11.86 14.65
N ALA A 47 0.37 -12.95 15.30
CA ALA A 47 0.47 -14.30 14.73
C ALA A 47 -0.42 -14.44 13.49
N GLU A 48 -1.66 -13.90 13.56
CA GLU A 48 -2.62 -13.94 12.47
C GLU A 48 -2.64 -12.62 11.68
N PRO A 49 -2.98 -12.67 10.37
CA PRO A 49 -3.25 -11.47 9.59
C PRO A 49 -4.36 -10.63 10.26
N ARG A 50 -4.12 -9.35 10.39
CA ARG A 50 -5.00 -8.40 11.06
C ARG A 50 -5.50 -7.37 10.04
N ALA A 51 -6.81 -7.29 9.87
CA ALA A 51 -7.48 -6.26 9.11
C ALA A 51 -8.26 -5.35 10.04
N LEU A 52 -8.22 -4.06 9.77
CA LEU A 52 -9.00 -3.03 10.45
C LEU A 52 -9.95 -2.42 9.44
N LEU A 53 -11.21 -2.28 9.83
CA LEU A 53 -12.27 -1.70 8.99
C LEU A 53 -12.99 -0.62 9.76
N GLN A 54 -13.14 0.54 9.14
CA GLN A 54 -14.01 1.57 9.67
C GLN A 54 -15.47 1.24 9.34
N GLN A 55 -16.30 1.17 10.37
CA GLN A 55 -17.74 0.92 10.26
C GLN A 55 -18.51 2.22 9.94
N SER A 56 -19.79 2.08 9.55
CA SER A 56 -20.64 3.23 9.23
C SER A 56 -20.90 4.18 10.42
N ASP A 57 -20.75 3.69 11.64
CA ASP A 57 -20.86 4.48 12.88
C ASP A 57 -19.53 5.12 13.32
N GLY A 58 -18.47 4.98 12.51
CA GLY A 58 -17.12 5.48 12.80
C GLY A 58 -16.28 4.56 13.69
N THR A 59 -16.84 3.46 14.21
CA THR A 59 -16.08 2.49 15.01
C THR A 59 -15.10 1.70 14.13
N VAL A 60 -14.01 1.22 14.73
CA VAL A 60 -13.02 0.39 14.04
C VAL A 60 -13.19 -1.06 14.47
N GLN A 61 -13.51 -1.91 13.52
CA GLN A 61 -13.57 -3.35 13.72
C GLN A 61 -12.26 -3.99 13.32
N VAL A 62 -11.75 -4.86 14.19
CA VAL A 62 -10.54 -5.67 13.93
C VAL A 62 -10.97 -7.10 13.66
N GLN A 63 -10.53 -7.65 12.53
CA GLN A 63 -10.86 -9.02 12.15
C GLN A 63 -9.79 -9.64 11.25
N SER A 64 -9.86 -10.96 11.03
CA SER A 64 -9.03 -11.64 10.05
C SER A 64 -9.80 -11.75 8.74
N LEU A 65 -9.32 -11.05 7.70
CA LEU A 65 -9.88 -11.04 6.34
C LEU A 65 -8.91 -11.69 5.33
N ALA A 66 -8.29 -12.81 5.69
CA ALA A 66 -7.35 -13.47 4.78
C ALA A 66 -8.04 -13.85 3.45
N CYS A 67 -7.44 -13.48 2.32
CA CYS A 67 -8.02 -13.67 0.98
C CYS A 67 -8.35 -15.13 0.67
N ALA A 68 -7.55 -16.08 1.13
CA ALA A 68 -7.81 -17.51 0.93
C ALA A 68 -9.19 -18.00 1.46
N ARG A 69 -9.78 -17.26 2.43
CA ARG A 69 -11.12 -17.56 2.97
C ARG A 69 -12.23 -16.78 2.29
N THR A 70 -11.89 -15.73 1.56
CA THR A 70 -12.84 -14.74 1.01
C THR A 70 -13.15 -15.01 -0.47
N VAL A 71 -12.45 -15.93 -1.12
CA VAL A 71 -12.66 -16.28 -2.54
C VAL A 71 -14.11 -16.74 -2.82
N SER A 72 -14.83 -17.30 -1.83
CA SER A 72 -16.28 -17.54 -1.95
C SER A 72 -17.12 -16.26 -2.04
N LEU A 73 -16.61 -15.11 -1.58
CA LEU A 73 -17.27 -13.81 -1.70
C LEU A 73 -17.06 -13.21 -3.10
N ALA A 74 -15.98 -13.54 -3.77
CA ALA A 74 -15.74 -13.11 -5.15
C ALA A 74 -16.75 -13.69 -6.14
N ALA A 75 -17.36 -14.85 -5.84
CA ALA A 75 -18.50 -15.38 -6.59
C ALA A 75 -19.76 -14.50 -6.40
N ALA A 76 -19.85 -13.72 -5.33
CA ALA A 76 -20.89 -12.73 -5.09
C ALA A 76 -20.68 -11.41 -5.89
N THR A 77 -19.62 -11.31 -6.69
CA THR A 77 -19.25 -10.10 -7.44
C THR A 77 -20.11 -9.86 -8.70
N ARG A 78 -20.97 -10.79 -9.10
CA ARG A 78 -22.10 -10.49 -9.99
C ARG A 78 -23.22 -9.89 -9.14
N THR A 79 -23.22 -8.59 -9.02
CA THR A 79 -24.28 -7.86 -8.30
C THR A 79 -25.38 -7.46 -9.29
N THR A 80 -26.63 -7.34 -8.79
CA THR A 80 -27.64 -6.55 -9.52
C THR A 80 -27.10 -5.12 -9.64
N PRO A 81 -27.37 -4.42 -10.78
CA PRO A 81 -26.98 -3.02 -10.93
C PRO A 81 -27.45 -2.20 -9.72
N ARG A 82 -26.53 -1.44 -9.12
CA ARG A 82 -26.82 -0.62 -7.94
C ARG A 82 -26.92 0.85 -8.32
N ALA A 83 -27.83 1.56 -7.65
CA ALA A 83 -27.92 3.03 -7.81
C ALA A 83 -26.69 3.74 -7.18
N THR A 84 -26.06 3.12 -6.18
CA THR A 84 -24.87 3.62 -5.50
C THR A 84 -23.64 2.82 -5.90
N GLY A 85 -22.55 3.51 -6.22
CA GLY A 85 -21.29 2.91 -6.66
C GLY A 85 -20.35 3.97 -7.19
N LEU A 86 -19.12 3.57 -7.51
CA LEU A 86 -18.18 4.43 -8.24
C LEU A 86 -18.78 4.76 -9.61
N ASP A 87 -18.54 5.98 -10.09
CA ASP A 87 -18.99 6.39 -11.41
C ASP A 87 -18.15 5.69 -12.49
N PRO A 88 -18.73 4.81 -13.32
CA PRO A 88 -17.98 4.09 -14.34
C PRO A 88 -17.39 5.01 -15.43
N ALA A 89 -17.90 6.25 -15.56
CA ALA A 89 -17.38 7.23 -16.51
C ALA A 89 -16.15 7.97 -15.98
N THR A 90 -15.96 8.02 -14.65
CA THR A 90 -14.87 8.79 -14.03
C THR A 90 -14.51 8.19 -12.68
N ILE A 91 -13.43 7.41 -12.63
CA ILE A 91 -12.88 6.81 -11.41
C ILE A 91 -11.51 7.42 -11.18
N ARG A 92 -11.37 8.22 -10.12
CA ARG A 92 -10.14 8.93 -9.78
C ARG A 92 -9.41 8.21 -8.66
N ILE A 93 -8.16 7.84 -8.92
CA ILE A 93 -7.35 7.02 -8.03
C ILE A 93 -6.06 7.76 -7.69
N LEU A 94 -5.70 7.73 -6.42
CA LEU A 94 -4.37 8.07 -5.92
C LEU A 94 -3.73 6.79 -5.36
N THR A 95 -2.48 6.50 -5.72
CA THR A 95 -1.62 5.58 -4.96
C THR A 95 -0.39 6.32 -4.46
N TRP A 96 -0.05 6.13 -3.17
CA TRP A 96 1.06 6.84 -2.54
C TRP A 96 1.60 6.10 -1.32
N ASN A 97 2.88 5.78 -1.35
CA ASN A 97 3.63 5.43 -0.15
C ASN A 97 3.90 6.72 0.63
N ILE A 98 3.28 6.88 1.80
CA ILE A 98 3.34 8.12 2.61
C ILE A 98 4.45 8.11 3.66
N HIS A 99 5.42 7.20 3.54
CA HIS A 99 6.64 7.12 4.36
C HIS A 99 6.35 7.25 5.86
N LYS A 100 5.35 6.52 6.36
CA LYS A 100 4.91 6.50 7.78
C LYS A 100 4.55 7.90 8.33
N GLN A 101 4.12 8.80 7.46
CA GLN A 101 3.83 10.21 7.79
C GLN A 101 5.01 10.95 8.45
N GLY A 102 6.25 10.51 8.15
CA GLY A 102 7.47 11.04 8.78
C GLY A 102 7.93 12.39 8.23
N ASP A 103 7.55 12.73 7.01
CA ASP A 103 8.01 13.96 6.34
C ASP A 103 7.03 15.12 6.53
N ARG A 104 7.53 16.36 6.51
CA ARG A 104 6.70 17.55 6.69
C ARG A 104 5.82 17.79 5.47
N GLY A 105 4.57 18.21 5.68
CA GLY A 105 3.64 18.62 4.63
C GLY A 105 2.79 17.48 4.07
N TRP A 106 2.94 16.26 4.56
CA TRP A 106 2.12 15.13 4.09
C TRP A 106 0.61 15.35 4.31
N GLN A 107 0.23 16.08 5.38
CA GLN A 107 -1.18 16.40 5.64
C GLN A 107 -1.76 17.29 4.54
N ASP A 108 -1.06 18.37 4.18
CA ASP A 108 -1.53 19.33 3.17
C ASP A 108 -1.63 18.66 1.80
N ASP A 109 -0.64 17.85 1.46
CA ASP A 109 -0.62 17.10 0.21
C ASP A 109 -1.72 16.03 0.19
N LEU A 110 -1.87 15.24 1.27
CA LEU A 110 -2.94 14.24 1.34
C LEU A 110 -4.32 14.88 1.28
N GLN A 111 -4.55 16.01 1.95
CA GLN A 111 -5.81 16.74 1.90
C GLN A 111 -6.11 17.19 0.46
N THR A 112 -5.12 17.74 -0.23
CA THR A 112 -5.25 18.19 -1.61
C THR A 112 -5.60 17.04 -2.54
N PHE A 113 -4.85 15.94 -2.48
CA PHE A 113 -5.05 14.80 -3.36
C PHE A 113 -6.33 14.02 -3.05
N ALA A 114 -6.71 13.92 -1.77
CA ALA A 114 -7.94 13.23 -1.36
C ALA A 114 -9.20 13.95 -1.86
N ALA A 115 -9.17 15.29 -1.95
CA ALA A 115 -10.30 16.06 -2.45
C ALA A 115 -10.67 15.67 -3.89
N ASP A 116 -9.67 15.38 -4.73
CA ASP A 116 -9.83 15.03 -6.14
C ASP A 116 -9.86 13.52 -6.41
N SER A 117 -9.88 12.67 -5.37
CA SER A 117 -9.85 11.22 -5.51
C SER A 117 -11.16 10.57 -5.07
N ASP A 118 -11.51 9.46 -5.72
CA ASP A 118 -12.57 8.54 -5.29
C ASP A 118 -12.00 7.38 -4.47
N LEU A 119 -10.73 7.02 -4.73
CA LEU A 119 -9.98 5.95 -4.09
C LEU A 119 -8.58 6.44 -3.70
N LEU A 120 -8.19 6.19 -2.45
CA LEU A 120 -6.82 6.39 -1.94
C LEU A 120 -6.21 5.03 -1.63
N LEU A 121 -5.08 4.74 -2.23
CA LEU A 121 -4.30 3.51 -2.04
C LEU A 121 -2.99 3.90 -1.36
N LEU A 122 -2.96 3.87 -0.02
CA LEU A 122 -1.83 4.34 0.76
C LEU A 122 -0.98 3.18 1.25
N GLN A 123 0.34 3.32 1.15
CA GLN A 123 1.30 2.36 1.70
C GLN A 123 2.13 3.03 2.80
N GLU A 124 2.73 2.21 3.65
CA GLU A 124 3.46 2.65 4.87
C GLU A 124 2.62 3.55 5.78
N THR A 125 1.33 3.33 5.87
CA THR A 125 0.47 4.11 6.75
C THR A 125 0.68 3.74 8.21
N VAL A 126 0.71 4.74 9.09
CA VAL A 126 0.54 4.62 10.54
C VAL A 126 -0.89 5.08 10.84
N LEU A 127 -1.73 4.19 11.36
CA LEU A 127 -3.16 4.47 11.57
C LEU A 127 -3.38 5.30 12.84
N ASP A 128 -2.83 6.49 12.89
CA ASP A 128 -3.02 7.42 14.00
C ASP A 128 -4.33 8.22 13.88
N GLY A 129 -4.65 8.98 14.93
CA GLY A 129 -5.87 9.80 14.94
C GLY A 129 -5.87 10.91 13.89
N THR A 130 -4.70 11.41 13.48
CA THR A 130 -4.57 12.46 12.47
C THR A 130 -4.97 11.94 11.10
N LEU A 131 -4.40 10.80 10.69
CA LEU A 131 -4.75 10.18 9.41
C LEU A 131 -6.23 9.79 9.34
N GLN A 132 -6.77 9.21 10.43
CA GLN A 132 -8.20 8.86 10.50
C GLN A 132 -9.09 10.08 10.32
N GLN A 133 -8.82 11.17 11.04
CA GLN A 133 -9.58 12.43 10.93
C GLN A 133 -9.52 13.02 9.51
N MET A 134 -8.37 12.96 8.84
CA MET A 134 -8.22 13.46 7.47
C MET A 134 -9.04 12.65 6.47
N ILE A 135 -9.04 11.32 6.59
CA ILE A 135 -9.84 10.43 5.73
C ILE A 135 -11.34 10.66 5.97
N ASP A 136 -11.74 10.82 7.24
CA ASP A 136 -13.13 11.13 7.62
C ASP A 136 -13.57 12.49 7.07
N ALA A 137 -12.71 13.52 7.19
CA ALA A 137 -12.97 14.85 6.64
C ALA A 137 -13.10 14.85 5.12
N ALA A 138 -12.41 13.94 4.43
CA ALA A 138 -12.56 13.71 3.00
C ALA A 138 -13.85 12.96 2.63
N GLY A 139 -14.65 12.55 3.62
CA GLY A 139 -15.88 11.78 3.40
C GLY A 139 -15.62 10.35 2.91
N MET A 140 -14.49 9.76 3.29
CA MET A 140 -14.08 8.42 2.89
C MET A 140 -14.15 7.46 4.06
N ARG A 141 -14.34 6.17 3.75
CA ARG A 141 -14.18 5.05 4.67
C ARG A 141 -12.98 4.21 4.24
N TRP A 142 -12.42 3.44 5.16
CA TRP A 142 -11.18 2.74 4.88
C TRP A 142 -11.16 1.29 5.39
N VAL A 143 -10.33 0.51 4.71
CA VAL A 143 -9.91 -0.85 5.10
C VAL A 143 -8.39 -0.86 5.14
N MET A 144 -7.81 -1.39 6.21
CA MET A 144 -6.36 -1.49 6.38
C MET A 144 -5.93 -2.94 6.60
N ALA A 145 -4.90 -3.35 5.89
CA ALA A 145 -4.13 -4.55 6.19
C ALA A 145 -2.95 -4.18 7.09
N SER A 146 -2.99 -4.59 8.35
CA SER A 146 -1.88 -4.37 9.29
C SER A 146 -0.70 -5.25 8.91
N SER A 147 0.44 -4.63 8.66
CA SER A 147 1.73 -5.31 8.51
C SER A 147 2.30 -5.67 9.87
N PHE A 148 2.36 -4.70 10.76
CA PHE A 148 2.83 -4.82 12.14
C PHE A 148 2.26 -3.69 13.00
N ILE A 149 2.38 -3.81 14.31
CA ILE A 149 2.01 -2.76 15.27
C ILE A 149 3.30 -2.09 15.74
N TYR A 150 3.39 -0.78 15.61
CA TYR A 150 4.47 0.06 16.11
C TYR A 150 3.94 1.00 17.18
N GLU A 151 4.51 0.98 18.37
CA GLU A 151 4.06 1.79 19.53
C GLU A 151 2.54 1.71 19.78
N ASN A 152 1.97 0.50 19.67
CA ASN A 152 0.53 0.21 19.78
C ASN A 152 -0.35 0.77 18.65
N ILE A 153 0.23 1.26 17.56
CA ILE A 153 -0.50 1.74 16.40
C ILE A 153 -0.27 0.78 15.23
N ASP A 154 -1.36 0.36 14.58
CA ASP A 154 -1.29 -0.49 13.38
C ASP A 154 -0.63 0.26 12.23
N THR A 155 0.34 -0.40 11.58
CA THR A 155 1.10 0.13 10.45
C THR A 155 0.97 -0.82 9.27
N GLY A 156 0.70 -0.29 8.05
CA GLY A 156 0.51 -1.17 6.90
C GLY A 156 0.02 -0.49 5.63
N VAL A 157 -0.91 -1.16 4.96
CA VAL A 157 -1.51 -0.71 3.69
C VAL A 157 -2.97 -0.38 3.92
N LEU A 158 -3.40 0.81 3.51
CA LEU A 158 -4.74 1.33 3.73
C LEU A 158 -5.37 1.71 2.39
N THR A 159 -6.58 1.23 2.14
CA THR A 159 -7.43 1.65 1.02
C THR A 159 -8.60 2.44 1.57
N ALA A 160 -8.74 3.72 1.17
CA ALA A 160 -9.88 4.54 1.51
C ALA A 160 -10.73 4.86 0.26
N SER A 161 -12.03 5.01 0.44
CA SER A 161 -12.99 5.23 -0.63
C SER A 161 -14.22 6.00 -0.16
N ARG A 162 -14.81 6.78 -1.07
CA ARG A 162 -16.13 7.40 -0.86
C ARG A 162 -17.30 6.42 -0.94
N ILE A 163 -17.05 5.24 -1.52
CA ILE A 163 -18.05 4.17 -1.69
C ILE A 163 -17.57 2.94 -0.92
N GLU A 164 -18.46 2.36 -0.13
CA GLU A 164 -18.15 1.12 0.59
C GLU A 164 -17.92 -0.04 -0.39
N PRO A 165 -16.84 -0.83 -0.22
CA PRO A 165 -16.64 -2.04 -0.98
C PRO A 165 -17.71 -3.08 -0.59
N VAL A 166 -18.15 -3.91 -1.56
CA VAL A 166 -19.03 -5.05 -1.29
C VAL A 166 -18.32 -6.19 -0.59
N ALA A 167 -17.00 -6.25 -0.75
CA ALA A 167 -16.12 -7.20 -0.09
C ALA A 167 -14.71 -6.64 -0.03
N SER A 168 -13.94 -7.06 0.98
CA SER A 168 -12.50 -6.82 1.06
C SER A 168 -11.78 -8.03 1.64
N CYS A 169 -10.53 -8.24 1.23
CA CYS A 169 -9.64 -9.19 1.87
C CYS A 169 -8.23 -8.63 1.96
N THR A 170 -7.43 -9.22 2.84
CA THR A 170 -6.06 -8.79 3.10
C THR A 170 -5.08 -9.94 2.94
N GLN A 171 -3.86 -9.59 2.55
CA GLN A 171 -2.72 -10.49 2.50
C GLN A 171 -1.58 -9.93 3.35
N ARG A 172 -0.81 -10.81 3.96
CA ARG A 172 0.38 -10.46 4.72
C ARG A 172 1.45 -11.51 4.49
N ILE A 173 2.63 -11.07 4.04
CA ILE A 173 3.78 -11.95 3.82
C ILE A 173 4.99 -11.39 4.57
N VAL A 174 5.68 -12.25 5.32
CA VAL A 174 6.86 -11.86 6.10
C VAL A 174 8.04 -11.64 5.17
N GLU A 175 8.65 -10.48 5.24
CA GLU A 175 9.86 -10.15 4.52
C GLU A 175 11.05 -10.98 5.03
N PRO A 176 11.80 -11.66 4.14
CA PRO A 176 12.78 -12.65 4.59
C PRO A 176 13.93 -12.09 5.43
N LEU A 177 14.45 -10.89 5.09
CA LEU A 177 15.62 -10.33 5.78
C LEU A 177 15.25 -9.58 7.05
N LEU A 178 14.36 -8.61 6.97
CA LEU A 178 14.00 -7.77 8.12
C LEU A 178 12.96 -8.43 9.02
N ARG A 179 12.32 -9.51 8.57
CA ARG A 179 11.23 -10.20 9.27
C ARG A 179 9.98 -9.33 9.51
N LEU A 180 9.95 -8.13 8.95
CA LEU A 180 8.77 -7.26 8.97
C LEU A 180 7.83 -7.66 7.85
N PRO A 181 6.55 -7.91 8.13
CA PRO A 181 5.59 -8.24 7.09
C PRO A 181 5.33 -7.07 6.13
N LYS A 182 5.09 -7.40 4.89
CA LYS A 182 4.47 -6.54 3.89
C LYS A 182 3.03 -7.01 3.64
N SER A 183 2.15 -6.12 3.27
CA SER A 183 0.72 -6.42 3.15
C SER A 183 0.12 -5.89 1.87
N ALA A 184 -1.08 -6.40 1.57
CA ALA A 184 -1.94 -5.90 0.50
C ALA A 184 -3.40 -5.91 0.95
N VAL A 185 -4.19 -4.99 0.41
CA VAL A 185 -5.64 -4.95 0.51
C VAL A 185 -6.22 -5.19 -0.88
N ILE A 186 -7.19 -6.09 -1.00
CA ILE A 186 -8.00 -6.28 -2.19
C ILE A 186 -9.44 -5.94 -1.82
N SER A 187 -10.06 -5.02 -2.55
CA SER A 187 -11.44 -4.59 -2.31
C SER A 187 -12.24 -4.60 -3.60
N TRP A 188 -13.50 -5.00 -3.55
CA TRP A 188 -14.42 -5.00 -4.68
C TRP A 188 -15.46 -3.91 -4.51
N PHE A 189 -15.41 -2.91 -5.38
CA PHE A 189 -16.31 -1.75 -5.35
C PHE A 189 -17.46 -1.91 -6.36
N PRO A 190 -18.71 -1.61 -5.99
CA PRO A 190 -19.80 -1.56 -6.95
C PRO A 190 -19.56 -0.40 -7.92
N LEU A 191 -19.87 -0.64 -9.19
CA LEU A 191 -19.93 0.39 -10.22
C LEU A 191 -21.39 0.80 -10.42
N ARG A 192 -21.65 2.12 -10.42
CA ARG A 192 -23.02 2.65 -10.53
C ARG A 192 -23.68 2.24 -11.85
N GLY A 193 -24.82 1.57 -11.76
CA GLY A 193 -25.58 1.11 -12.91
C GLY A 193 -25.04 -0.16 -13.58
N GLU A 194 -23.94 -0.72 -13.10
CA GLU A 194 -23.32 -1.90 -13.68
C GLU A 194 -23.55 -3.17 -12.84
N ALA A 195 -23.63 -4.32 -13.51
CA ALA A 195 -23.77 -5.63 -12.85
C ALA A 195 -22.41 -6.25 -12.45
N THR A 196 -21.34 -5.51 -12.60
CA THR A 196 -19.98 -5.93 -12.24
C THR A 196 -19.41 -5.04 -11.15
N THR A 197 -18.32 -5.49 -10.53
CA THR A 197 -17.56 -4.71 -9.56
C THR A 197 -16.16 -4.38 -10.12
N LEU A 198 -15.60 -3.28 -9.65
CA LEU A 198 -14.18 -2.97 -9.82
C LEU A 198 -13.40 -3.65 -8.70
N ALA A 199 -12.48 -4.55 -9.04
CA ALA A 199 -11.50 -5.04 -8.09
C ALA A 199 -10.33 -4.06 -8.00
N VAL A 200 -10.00 -3.64 -6.78
CA VAL A 200 -8.89 -2.71 -6.49
C VAL A 200 -7.90 -3.40 -5.57
N VAL A 201 -6.67 -3.51 -6.02
CA VAL A 201 -5.55 -4.08 -5.29
C VAL A 201 -4.58 -2.97 -4.92
N ASN A 202 -4.34 -2.81 -3.62
CA ASN A 202 -3.35 -1.91 -3.06
C ASN A 202 -2.25 -2.76 -2.41
N VAL A 203 -1.03 -2.69 -2.93
CA VAL A 203 0.10 -3.52 -2.50
C VAL A 203 1.24 -2.66 -2.00
N HIS A 204 1.83 -3.06 -0.85
CA HIS A 204 3.20 -2.74 -0.52
C HIS A 204 4.02 -4.03 -0.65
N ALA A 205 4.82 -4.12 -1.69
CA ALA A 205 5.55 -5.35 -2.00
C ALA A 205 6.78 -5.55 -1.11
N ILE A 206 7.21 -6.81 -0.97
CA ILE A 206 8.45 -7.18 -0.28
C ILE A 206 9.62 -6.42 -0.88
N ASN A 207 10.39 -5.73 -0.03
CA ASN A 207 11.54 -4.95 -0.44
C ASN A 207 12.85 -5.73 -0.25
N PHE A 208 13.16 -6.16 0.98
CA PHE A 208 14.45 -6.76 1.31
C PHE A 208 14.39 -8.29 1.29
N SER A 209 14.88 -8.89 0.20
CA SER A 209 14.97 -10.34 0.05
C SER A 209 16.18 -10.72 -0.80
N LEU A 210 16.91 -11.77 -0.40
CA LEU A 210 18.04 -12.33 -1.16
C LEU A 210 17.57 -13.15 -2.37
N SER A 211 16.31 -13.58 -2.39
CA SER A 211 15.71 -14.33 -3.48
C SER A 211 14.33 -13.77 -3.82
N LEU A 212 13.84 -14.09 -5.00
CA LEU A 212 12.51 -13.66 -5.45
C LEU A 212 11.37 -14.55 -4.95
N GLY A 213 11.64 -15.58 -4.15
CA GLY A 213 10.62 -16.55 -3.74
C GLY A 213 9.45 -15.91 -2.98
N ALA A 214 9.74 -15.17 -1.90
CA ALA A 214 8.70 -14.48 -1.12
C ALA A 214 8.04 -13.34 -1.91
N TYR A 215 8.82 -12.61 -2.73
CA TYR A 215 8.31 -11.56 -3.60
C TYR A 215 7.31 -12.13 -4.62
N ARG A 216 7.69 -13.24 -5.30
CA ARG A 216 6.80 -13.95 -6.23
C ARG A 216 5.55 -14.49 -5.54
N ALA A 217 5.70 -15.12 -4.38
CA ALA A 217 4.57 -15.66 -3.62
C ALA A 217 3.54 -14.59 -3.25
N GLN A 218 3.96 -13.34 -3.00
CA GLN A 218 3.04 -12.24 -2.74
C GLN A 218 2.15 -11.94 -3.96
N PHE A 219 2.73 -11.87 -5.16
CA PHE A 219 1.97 -11.63 -6.38
C PHE A 219 1.13 -12.83 -6.81
N ASP A 220 1.65 -14.05 -6.62
CA ASP A 220 0.88 -15.28 -6.89
C ASP A 220 -0.40 -15.32 -6.04
N ALA A 221 -0.31 -14.95 -4.76
CA ALA A 221 -1.47 -14.89 -3.87
C ALA A 221 -2.50 -13.82 -4.29
N VAL A 222 -2.05 -12.68 -4.87
CA VAL A 222 -2.96 -11.69 -5.47
C VAL A 222 -3.66 -12.27 -6.70
N VAL A 223 -2.90 -12.92 -7.58
CA VAL A 223 -3.46 -13.57 -8.78
C VAL A 223 -4.49 -14.62 -8.41
N ASP A 224 -4.21 -15.45 -7.41
CA ASP A 224 -5.14 -16.50 -6.95
C ASP A 224 -6.42 -15.89 -6.39
N ALA A 225 -6.32 -14.77 -5.62
CA ALA A 225 -7.49 -14.07 -5.08
C ALA A 225 -8.39 -13.45 -6.17
N LEU A 226 -7.81 -13.09 -7.32
CA LEU A 226 -8.53 -12.49 -8.45
C LEU A 226 -8.84 -13.45 -9.58
N SER A 227 -8.45 -14.72 -9.47
CA SER A 227 -8.55 -15.72 -10.55
C SER A 227 -9.98 -15.92 -11.11
N GLN A 228 -11.00 -15.70 -10.29
CA GLN A 228 -12.41 -15.80 -10.66
C GLN A 228 -13.07 -14.46 -10.94
N HIS A 229 -12.33 -13.35 -10.87
CA HIS A 229 -12.85 -12.02 -11.13
C HIS A 229 -12.80 -11.68 -12.62
N GLU A 230 -13.97 -11.59 -13.27
CA GLU A 230 -14.08 -11.29 -14.70
C GLU A 230 -14.18 -9.78 -15.00
N GLY A 231 -14.52 -8.97 -13.98
CA GLY A 231 -14.71 -7.51 -14.10
C GLY A 231 -13.43 -6.71 -14.26
N PRO A 232 -13.55 -5.36 -14.30
CA PRO A 232 -12.40 -4.46 -14.34
C PRO A 232 -11.54 -4.59 -13.10
N ILE A 233 -10.23 -4.36 -13.26
CA ILE A 233 -9.23 -4.42 -12.19
C ILE A 233 -8.38 -3.16 -12.21
N VAL A 234 -8.08 -2.63 -11.03
CA VAL A 234 -6.94 -1.75 -10.75
C VAL A 234 -6.00 -2.49 -9.81
N PHE A 235 -4.75 -2.57 -10.20
CA PHE A 235 -3.67 -3.15 -9.40
C PHE A 235 -2.58 -2.09 -9.26
N ALA A 236 -2.37 -1.59 -8.04
CA ALA A 236 -1.48 -0.46 -7.80
C ALA A 236 -0.77 -0.55 -6.45
N GLY A 237 0.24 0.31 -6.28
CA GLY A 237 0.98 0.49 -5.04
C GLY A 237 2.48 0.62 -5.25
N ASP A 238 3.20 0.56 -4.14
CA ASP A 238 4.64 0.42 -4.12
C ASP A 238 5.01 -1.06 -4.34
N LEU A 239 5.37 -1.37 -5.57
CA LEU A 239 5.70 -2.74 -5.99
C LEU A 239 7.18 -3.08 -5.80
N ASN A 240 8.00 -2.13 -5.32
CA ASN A 240 9.42 -2.34 -5.05
C ASN A 240 10.18 -2.99 -6.23
N THR A 241 9.96 -2.50 -7.44
CA THR A 241 10.48 -3.02 -8.73
C THR A 241 11.89 -2.50 -9.07
N TRP A 242 12.76 -2.38 -8.09
CA TRP A 242 14.10 -1.80 -8.23
C TRP A 242 15.12 -2.68 -8.99
N THR A 243 14.71 -3.81 -9.57
CA THR A 243 15.52 -4.62 -10.50
C THR A 243 14.66 -5.17 -11.63
N THR A 244 15.28 -5.42 -12.80
CA THR A 244 14.64 -6.07 -13.95
C THR A 244 13.98 -7.41 -13.60
N ASN A 245 14.59 -8.21 -12.71
CA ASN A 245 14.02 -9.48 -12.28
C ASN A 245 12.73 -9.31 -11.46
N ARG A 246 12.61 -8.23 -10.68
CA ARG A 246 11.38 -7.89 -9.95
C ARG A 246 10.29 -7.42 -10.90
N ILE A 247 10.65 -6.57 -11.86
CA ILE A 247 9.74 -6.16 -12.94
C ILE A 247 9.18 -7.40 -13.64
N ALA A 248 10.02 -8.36 -14.03
CA ALA A 248 9.57 -9.58 -14.70
C ALA A 248 8.60 -10.42 -13.84
N VAL A 249 8.70 -10.40 -12.51
CA VAL A 249 7.72 -11.05 -11.60
C VAL A 249 6.38 -10.35 -11.66
N VAL A 250 6.39 -9.01 -11.59
CA VAL A 250 5.16 -8.20 -11.67
C VAL A 250 4.50 -8.35 -13.02
N ASP A 251 5.26 -8.28 -14.11
CA ASP A 251 4.77 -8.46 -15.48
C ASP A 251 4.12 -9.84 -15.68
N ALA A 252 4.72 -10.89 -15.12
CA ALA A 252 4.16 -12.24 -15.18
C ALA A 252 2.81 -12.34 -14.43
N ALA A 253 2.67 -11.68 -13.29
CA ALA A 253 1.41 -11.60 -12.52
C ALA A 253 0.37 -10.76 -13.28
N ALA A 254 0.78 -9.61 -13.83
CA ALA A 254 -0.06 -8.74 -14.65
C ALA A 254 -0.60 -9.47 -15.88
N HIS A 255 0.26 -10.19 -16.58
CA HIS A 255 -0.14 -11.00 -17.76
C HIS A 255 -1.19 -12.06 -17.40
N ARG A 256 -1.03 -12.78 -16.28
CA ARG A 256 -2.00 -13.79 -15.81
C ARG A 256 -3.39 -13.19 -15.54
N LEU A 257 -3.45 -11.92 -15.13
CA LEU A 257 -4.70 -11.21 -14.86
C LEU A 257 -5.20 -10.38 -16.06
N GLY A 258 -4.47 -10.35 -17.18
CA GLY A 258 -4.79 -9.53 -18.35
C GLY A 258 -4.65 -8.03 -18.08
N LEU A 259 -3.72 -7.64 -17.21
CA LEU A 259 -3.47 -6.25 -16.84
C LEU A 259 -2.45 -5.60 -17.77
N THR A 260 -2.61 -4.30 -17.99
CA THR A 260 -1.65 -3.44 -18.70
C THR A 260 -1.23 -2.30 -17.78
N GLU A 261 0.07 -2.01 -17.70
CA GLU A 261 0.57 -0.83 -16.99
C GLU A 261 0.11 0.44 -17.70
N ILE A 262 -0.34 1.45 -16.93
CA ILE A 262 -0.70 2.73 -17.50
C ILE A 262 0.55 3.56 -17.82
N ALA A 263 0.51 4.34 -18.90
CA ALA A 263 1.56 5.28 -19.24
C ALA A 263 1.32 6.62 -18.54
N PHE A 264 2.38 7.34 -18.20
CA PHE A 264 2.33 8.69 -17.61
C PHE A 264 2.91 9.70 -18.59
N THR A 265 2.20 10.80 -18.82
CA THR A 265 2.64 11.88 -19.70
C THR A 265 3.77 12.70 -19.07
N ASP A 266 3.67 12.98 -17.77
CA ASP A 266 4.72 13.59 -16.94
C ASP A 266 5.04 12.59 -15.82
N ASP A 267 6.01 11.71 -16.09
CA ASP A 267 6.38 10.63 -15.16
C ASP A 267 7.43 11.14 -14.18
N ARG A 268 6.97 11.55 -13.01
CA ARG A 268 7.82 11.99 -11.88
C ARG A 268 7.89 10.95 -10.78
N ARG A 269 7.54 9.69 -11.05
CA ARG A 269 7.75 8.61 -10.08
C ARG A 269 9.20 8.57 -9.61
N ARG A 270 9.41 8.32 -8.32
CA ARG A 270 10.78 8.16 -7.79
C ARG A 270 11.45 6.95 -8.42
N LEU A 271 12.72 7.13 -8.74
CA LEU A 271 13.57 6.06 -9.25
C LEU A 271 14.48 5.52 -8.16
N PHE A 272 14.56 4.21 -8.06
CA PHE A 272 15.56 3.52 -7.26
C PHE A 272 16.34 2.56 -8.16
N PHE A 273 17.66 2.71 -8.21
CA PHE A 273 18.54 2.04 -9.19
C PHE A 273 18.08 2.17 -10.65
N GLY A 274 17.46 3.30 -11.00
CA GLY A 274 16.99 3.57 -12.36
C GLY A 274 15.64 2.95 -12.71
N HIS A 275 14.93 2.35 -11.74
CA HIS A 275 13.60 1.77 -11.92
C HIS A 275 12.56 2.51 -11.07
N GLN A 276 11.34 2.66 -11.58
CA GLN A 276 10.18 3.12 -10.81
C GLN A 276 9.80 2.06 -9.78
N LEU A 277 9.27 2.48 -8.62
CA LEU A 277 8.79 1.58 -7.58
C LEU A 277 7.26 1.50 -7.54
N ASP A 278 6.61 2.62 -7.90
CA ASP A 278 5.17 2.83 -7.80
C ASP A 278 4.52 2.63 -9.17
N HIS A 279 3.48 1.79 -9.23
CA HIS A 279 2.85 1.41 -10.48
C HIS A 279 1.33 1.41 -10.37
N ILE A 280 0.65 1.60 -11.51
CA ILE A 280 -0.77 1.32 -11.70
C ILE A 280 -0.92 0.45 -12.95
N TYR A 281 -1.54 -0.71 -12.79
CA TYR A 281 -1.95 -1.60 -13.87
C TYR A 281 -3.47 -1.66 -13.92
N THR A 282 -4.05 -1.82 -15.10
CA THR A 282 -5.50 -1.87 -15.29
C THR A 282 -5.93 -2.97 -16.23
N ARG A 283 -7.16 -3.46 -16.06
CA ARG A 283 -7.91 -4.28 -17.00
C ARG A 283 -9.34 -3.77 -17.12
N GLY A 284 -9.87 -3.69 -18.33
CA GLY A 284 -11.26 -3.27 -18.60
C GLY A 284 -11.52 -1.79 -18.27
N LEU A 285 -10.48 -0.97 -18.26
CA LEU A 285 -10.52 0.46 -17.98
C LEU A 285 -9.67 1.23 -18.99
N ASP A 286 -10.22 2.30 -19.54
CA ASP A 286 -9.50 3.28 -20.37
C ASP A 286 -8.86 4.34 -19.46
N VAL A 287 -7.62 4.71 -19.73
CA VAL A 287 -6.94 5.82 -19.06
C VAL A 287 -7.35 7.14 -19.69
N VAL A 288 -8.01 7.99 -18.90
CA VAL A 288 -8.42 9.34 -19.33
C VAL A 288 -7.30 10.34 -19.04
N ALA A 289 -6.68 10.25 -17.87
CA ALA A 289 -5.53 11.05 -17.47
C ALA A 289 -4.67 10.27 -16.46
N SER A 290 -3.38 10.58 -16.44
CA SER A 290 -2.44 10.02 -15.47
C SER A 290 -1.32 11.01 -15.20
N SER A 291 -0.84 11.07 -13.96
CA SER A 291 0.27 11.91 -13.55
C SER A 291 1.01 11.32 -12.35
N ALA A 292 2.28 11.64 -12.23
CA ALA A 292 3.07 11.45 -11.02
C ALA A 292 3.56 12.83 -10.55
N ILE A 293 3.23 13.23 -9.33
CA ILE A 293 3.43 14.59 -8.84
C ILE A 293 4.62 14.61 -7.90
N ALA A 294 5.60 15.50 -8.18
CA ALA A 294 6.77 15.63 -7.30
C ALA A 294 6.37 16.31 -5.99
N VAL A 295 6.67 15.64 -4.87
CA VAL A 295 6.46 16.15 -3.51
C VAL A 295 7.75 16.06 -2.69
N THR A 296 7.77 16.75 -1.55
CA THR A 296 8.83 16.66 -0.54
C THR A 296 8.34 16.06 0.78
N SER A 297 7.08 15.69 0.82
CA SER A 297 6.34 15.18 1.97
C SER A 297 6.35 13.65 2.07
N SER A 298 7.08 12.99 1.19
CA SER A 298 7.43 11.58 1.21
C SER A 298 8.68 11.33 0.35
N ASP A 299 9.37 10.22 0.60
CA ASP A 299 10.42 9.70 -0.28
C ASP A 299 9.86 9.05 -1.56
N HIS A 300 8.53 8.85 -1.66
CA HIS A 300 7.80 8.50 -2.86
C HIS A 300 6.95 9.66 -3.37
N ASN A 301 6.80 9.76 -4.69
CA ASN A 301 5.91 10.71 -5.32
C ASN A 301 4.53 10.07 -5.56
N PRO A 302 3.41 10.75 -5.20
CA PRO A 302 2.08 10.24 -5.45
C PRO A 302 1.81 10.04 -6.93
N VAL A 303 1.10 8.97 -7.25
CA VAL A 303 0.73 8.57 -8.61
C VAL A 303 -0.78 8.60 -8.73
N MET A 304 -1.31 9.32 -9.72
CA MET A 304 -2.74 9.54 -9.92
C MET A 304 -3.18 9.05 -11.29
N ALA A 305 -4.40 8.53 -11.35
CA ALA A 305 -5.06 8.21 -12.61
C ALA A 305 -6.55 8.53 -12.56
N THR A 306 -7.07 9.03 -13.67
CA THR A 306 -8.51 9.08 -13.95
C THR A 306 -8.80 8.02 -14.99
N LEU A 307 -9.68 7.10 -14.63
CA LEU A 307 -10.03 5.91 -15.40
C LEU A 307 -11.51 5.93 -15.78
N ARG A 308 -11.87 5.24 -16.85
CA ARG A 308 -13.24 5.02 -17.30
C ARG A 308 -13.45 3.57 -17.67
N LEU A 309 -14.61 3.00 -17.33
CA LEU A 309 -14.95 1.63 -17.72
C LEU A 309 -14.96 1.52 -19.25
N THR A 310 -14.21 0.57 -19.78
CA THR A 310 -14.22 0.25 -21.22
C THR A 310 -15.57 -0.36 -21.59
N ARG A 311 -16.19 0.13 -22.68
CA ARG A 311 -17.50 -0.33 -23.21
C ARG A 311 -17.32 -1.35 -24.31
#